data_7166d8179f3d8b10135f9e9f651918ec
#
_entry.id   7166d8179f3d8b10135f9e9f651918ec
#
_cell.length_a   1.000
_cell.length_b   1.000
_cell.length_c   1.000
_cell.angle_alpha   90.00
_cell.angle_beta   90.00
_cell.angle_gamma   90.00
#
_symmetry.space_group_name_H-M   'P 1'
#
loop_
_entity.id
_entity.type
_entity.pdbx_description
1 polymer ?
#
loop_
_entity_poly.entity_id
_entity_poly.type
_entity_poly.pdbx_seq_one_letter_code
_entity_poly.pdbx_strand_id
1 'polypeptide(L)'
;MNIGRRTVLLTILFSTVVAASAPFTPTAAQVSSQADSAAPPAGTFLGRWDLTLKAADHEYPSWIEIRQNEGKLTALFTGRWGNARPLPRLTISGKQITFVSPKEEEGSKTDVIFDGVRNGEKLSGTLNGPDGTSWSWTGVRAPNLDRSETPKWDKPIELLNGRDLGGWRQTKAGPPDWTVKDGNLASPGNGAELISDRRFQDFKLHIEFNCGKDSNSGVYLRGRYEVQIETDSVAEPASHHTGGVYGFLAPTPELPRSPDVWQTFDITLIGRKVTVVQNGRTIIDNQEIPGLTGGALDSHEGEPGPIYLQGSEKGHVLFRNIIITPAK
;
A
#
# COMPACT_ATOMS: atom_id res chain seq x y z
N MET A 1 47.80 37.90 -63.04
CA MET A 1 47.90 36.52 -63.52
C MET A 1 47.03 35.70 -62.60
N ASN A 2 45.79 35.47 -63.01
CA ASN A 2 44.72 34.86 -62.18
C ASN A 2 44.54 33.37 -62.52
N ILE A 3 44.75 32.50 -61.54
CA ILE A 3 44.50 31.09 -61.78
C ILE A 3 43.26 30.75 -60.90
N GLY A 4 42.14 30.56 -61.56
CA GLY A 4 40.89 30.18 -60.95
C GLY A 4 40.92 28.71 -60.52
N ARG A 5 40.51 28.43 -59.30
CA ARG A 5 40.19 27.07 -58.81
C ARG A 5 38.70 26.80 -58.99
N ARG A 6 38.39 25.82 -59.81
CA ARG A 6 37.05 25.26 -59.95
C ARG A 6 36.76 24.35 -58.76
N THR A 7 35.71 24.68 -57.99
CA THR A 7 35.17 23.82 -56.95
C THR A 7 34.13 22.91 -57.59
N VAL A 8 34.36 21.59 -57.49
CA VAL A 8 33.42 20.58 -57.89
C VAL A 8 32.50 20.29 -56.67
N LEU A 9 31.23 20.61 -56.80
CA LEU A 9 30.21 20.27 -55.82
C LEU A 9 29.79 18.82 -56.02
N LEU A 10 30.14 17.94 -55.07
CA LEU A 10 29.67 16.53 -55.03
C LEU A 10 28.42 16.52 -54.17
N THR A 11 27.25 16.33 -54.81
CA THR A 11 25.96 16.19 -54.14
C THR A 11 25.83 14.76 -53.68
N ILE A 12 25.95 14.53 -52.38
CA ILE A 12 25.67 13.20 -51.78
C ILE A 12 24.19 13.22 -51.36
N LEU A 13 23.38 12.41 -52.07
CA LEU A 13 22.01 12.08 -51.63
C LEU A 13 22.08 11.16 -50.40
N PHE A 14 21.71 11.66 -49.23
CA PHE A 14 21.40 10.83 -48.07
C PHE A 14 19.95 10.39 -48.17
N SER A 15 19.72 9.09 -48.46
CA SER A 15 18.42 8.44 -48.28
C SER A 15 18.23 8.17 -46.79
N THR A 16 17.41 8.99 -46.13
CA THR A 16 16.98 8.72 -44.78
C THR A 16 15.92 7.62 -44.76
N VAL A 17 16.32 6.44 -44.34
CA VAL A 17 15.38 5.38 -43.94
C VAL A 17 14.84 5.77 -42.60
N VAL A 18 13.61 6.28 -42.53
CA VAL A 18 12.87 6.48 -41.33
C VAL A 18 12.37 5.11 -40.84
N ALA A 19 13.09 4.49 -39.93
CA ALA A 19 12.57 3.35 -39.18
C ALA A 19 11.52 3.89 -38.19
N ALA A 20 10.25 3.61 -38.48
CA ALA A 20 9.16 3.86 -37.52
C ALA A 20 9.34 2.92 -36.35
N SER A 21 9.92 3.42 -35.24
CA SER A 21 9.87 2.76 -33.95
C SER A 21 8.47 2.96 -33.38
N ALA A 22 7.67 1.89 -33.39
CA ALA A 22 6.41 1.87 -32.65
C ALA A 22 6.73 2.08 -31.15
N PRO A 23 5.98 2.94 -30.44
CA PRO A 23 6.17 3.08 -29.00
C PRO A 23 5.82 1.75 -28.32
N PHE A 24 6.78 1.17 -27.61
CA PHE A 24 6.55 0.10 -26.69
C PHE A 24 5.78 0.69 -25.51
N THR A 25 4.46 0.58 -25.50
CA THR A 25 3.65 0.82 -24.31
C THR A 25 3.83 -0.38 -23.39
N PRO A 26 4.42 -0.22 -22.19
CA PRO A 26 4.34 -1.28 -21.20
C PRO A 26 2.85 -1.42 -20.83
N THR A 27 2.24 -2.52 -21.22
CA THR A 27 0.93 -2.90 -20.74
C THR A 27 1.10 -3.12 -19.23
N ALA A 28 0.69 -2.14 -18.44
CA ALA A 28 0.48 -2.35 -17.02
C ALA A 28 -0.49 -3.52 -16.93
N ALA A 29 -0.02 -4.65 -16.41
CA ALA A 29 -0.89 -5.77 -16.11
C ALA A 29 -1.89 -5.25 -15.09
N GLN A 30 -3.07 -4.86 -15.57
CA GLN A 30 -4.23 -4.67 -14.70
C GLN A 30 -4.41 -6.00 -13.97
N VAL A 31 -4.10 -6.00 -12.68
CA VAL A 31 -4.51 -7.07 -11.79
C VAL A 31 -6.04 -6.98 -11.75
N SER A 32 -6.69 -7.66 -12.69
CA SER A 32 -8.14 -7.78 -12.69
C SER A 32 -8.50 -8.56 -11.43
N SER A 33 -9.01 -7.85 -10.44
CA SER A 33 -9.54 -8.41 -9.20
C SER A 33 -10.93 -9.02 -9.43
N GLN A 34 -11.07 -9.91 -10.41
CA GLN A 34 -12.14 -10.89 -10.38
C GLN A 34 -11.66 -12.02 -9.46
N ALA A 35 -11.74 -11.78 -8.15
CA ALA A 35 -11.67 -12.84 -7.18
C ALA A 35 -12.96 -13.65 -7.32
N ASP A 36 -12.83 -14.92 -7.75
CA ASP A 36 -13.87 -15.92 -7.50
C ASP A 36 -14.19 -15.88 -6.00
N SER A 37 -15.40 -15.46 -5.65
CA SER A 37 -15.85 -15.28 -4.28
C SER A 37 -16.03 -16.61 -3.51
N ALA A 38 -15.68 -17.74 -4.12
CA ALA A 38 -15.69 -19.04 -3.46
C ALA A 38 -14.49 -19.18 -2.53
N ALA A 39 -14.75 -19.44 -1.26
CA ALA A 39 -13.69 -19.78 -0.30
C ALA A 39 -12.83 -20.94 -0.84
N PRO A 40 -11.49 -20.86 -0.74
CA PRO A 40 -10.62 -21.91 -1.22
C PRO A 40 -10.93 -23.23 -0.49
N PRO A 41 -10.74 -24.38 -1.14
CA PRO A 41 -11.00 -25.69 -0.50
C PRO A 41 -10.24 -25.80 0.82
N ALA A 42 -10.94 -26.25 1.88
CA ALA A 42 -10.32 -26.46 3.18
C ALA A 42 -9.09 -27.36 3.05
N GLY A 43 -8.02 -27.01 3.76
CA GLY A 43 -6.79 -27.79 3.76
C GLY A 43 -5.86 -27.55 2.57
N THR A 44 -6.04 -26.50 1.77
CA THR A 44 -5.10 -26.08 0.70
C THR A 44 -4.27 -24.86 1.09
N PHE A 45 -3.20 -24.60 0.35
CA PHE A 45 -2.45 -23.33 0.48
C PHE A 45 -3.08 -22.20 -0.33
N LEU A 46 -3.96 -22.51 -1.27
CA LEU A 46 -4.56 -21.51 -2.17
C LEU A 46 -5.37 -20.48 -1.40
N GLY A 47 -5.40 -19.24 -1.91
CA GLY A 47 -6.10 -18.11 -1.32
C GLY A 47 -5.19 -17.22 -0.50
N ARG A 48 -5.80 -16.36 0.33
CA ARG A 48 -5.16 -15.26 1.03
C ARG A 48 -4.80 -15.65 2.47
N TRP A 49 -3.63 -15.18 2.92
CA TRP A 49 -3.11 -15.43 4.25
C TRP A 49 -2.56 -14.14 4.84
N ASP A 50 -2.99 -13.81 6.05
CA ASP A 50 -2.40 -12.74 6.85
C ASP A 50 -1.21 -13.34 7.59
N LEU A 51 -0.05 -12.73 7.41
CA LEU A 51 1.21 -13.21 7.99
C LEU A 51 1.69 -12.25 9.06
N THR A 52 2.34 -12.82 10.07
CA THR A 52 3.10 -12.07 11.08
C THR A 52 4.52 -12.58 11.08
N LEU A 53 5.47 -11.70 10.73
CA LEU A 53 6.91 -11.97 10.76
C LEU A 53 7.45 -11.49 12.10
N LYS A 54 8.16 -12.35 12.83
CA LYS A 54 8.60 -12.07 14.19
C LYS A 54 10.11 -12.03 14.26
N ALA A 55 10.64 -10.82 14.40
CA ALA A 55 12.03 -10.55 14.79
C ALA A 55 12.20 -10.68 16.32
N ALA A 56 13.39 -10.44 16.81
CA ALA A 56 13.67 -10.53 18.24
C ALA A 56 12.88 -9.53 19.10
N ASP A 57 12.67 -8.33 18.58
CA ASP A 57 12.12 -7.18 19.28
C ASP A 57 10.87 -6.57 18.63
N HIS A 58 10.49 -7.06 17.45
CA HIS A 58 9.38 -6.49 16.69
C HIS A 58 8.62 -7.54 15.87
N GLU A 59 7.33 -7.30 15.66
CA GLU A 59 6.48 -8.08 14.76
C GLU A 59 6.11 -7.20 13.55
N TYR A 60 6.24 -7.79 12.35
CA TYR A 60 5.89 -7.11 11.11
C TYR A 60 4.69 -7.80 10.46
N PRO A 61 3.60 -7.08 10.20
CA PRO A 61 2.52 -7.58 9.37
C PRO A 61 3.01 -7.83 7.95
N SER A 62 2.45 -8.83 7.33
CA SER A 62 2.76 -9.23 5.96
C SER A 62 1.54 -9.98 5.39
N TRP A 63 1.56 -10.24 4.10
CA TRP A 63 0.43 -10.87 3.44
C TRP A 63 0.88 -11.65 2.20
N ILE A 64 0.19 -12.76 1.92
CA ILE A 64 0.41 -13.55 0.72
C ILE A 64 -0.91 -14.05 0.14
N GLU A 65 -1.07 -13.95 -1.18
CA GLU A 65 -2.13 -14.64 -1.91
C GLU A 65 -1.52 -15.67 -2.85
N ILE A 66 -1.93 -16.92 -2.69
CA ILE A 66 -1.45 -18.05 -3.50
C ILE A 66 -2.56 -18.48 -4.45
N ARG A 67 -2.28 -18.50 -5.74
CA ARG A 67 -3.19 -18.87 -6.81
C ARG A 67 -2.61 -20.04 -7.63
N GLN A 68 -3.50 -20.79 -8.25
CA GLN A 68 -3.11 -21.83 -9.21
C GLN A 68 -3.87 -21.62 -10.52
N ASN A 69 -3.14 -21.34 -11.57
CA ASN A 69 -3.69 -21.19 -12.92
C ASN A 69 -3.04 -22.23 -13.83
N GLU A 70 -3.85 -23.03 -14.52
CA GLU A 70 -3.38 -24.08 -15.45
C GLU A 70 -2.31 -25.00 -14.86
N GLY A 71 -2.45 -25.35 -13.58
CA GLY A 71 -1.49 -26.20 -12.85
C GLY A 71 -0.25 -25.46 -12.33
N LYS A 72 -0.03 -24.20 -12.70
CA LYS A 72 1.10 -23.38 -12.23
C LYS A 72 0.71 -22.59 -10.98
N LEU A 73 1.52 -22.71 -9.93
CA LEU A 73 1.40 -21.90 -8.72
C LEU A 73 2.01 -20.52 -8.96
N THR A 74 1.32 -19.50 -8.50
CA THR A 74 1.77 -18.12 -8.43
C THR A 74 1.41 -17.53 -7.08
N ALA A 75 2.14 -16.50 -6.64
CA ALA A 75 1.77 -15.77 -5.45
C ALA A 75 2.05 -14.28 -5.61
N LEU A 76 1.19 -13.47 -4.97
CA LEU A 76 1.46 -12.07 -4.64
C LEU A 76 1.84 -12.01 -3.17
N PHE A 77 2.84 -11.21 -2.83
CA PHE A 77 3.36 -11.09 -1.47
C PHE A 77 3.61 -9.62 -1.13
N THR A 78 3.12 -9.20 0.03
CA THR A 78 3.49 -7.94 0.66
C THR A 78 4.45 -8.27 1.80
N GLY A 79 5.68 -7.77 1.73
CA GLY A 79 6.68 -7.91 2.78
C GLY A 79 6.37 -7.02 3.99
N ARG A 80 7.39 -6.71 4.78
CA ARG A 80 7.27 -5.82 5.95
C ARG A 80 6.83 -4.41 5.55
N TRP A 81 7.25 -3.97 4.39
CA TRP A 81 6.92 -2.70 3.72
C TRP A 81 6.96 -2.89 2.21
N GLY A 82 6.68 -1.83 1.49
CA GLY A 82 6.60 -1.87 0.04
C GLY A 82 5.25 -2.40 -0.46
N ASN A 83 5.19 -2.62 -1.75
CA ASN A 83 3.97 -3.02 -2.45
C ASN A 83 3.80 -4.55 -2.53
N ALA A 84 2.57 -4.97 -2.83
CA ALA A 84 2.31 -6.34 -3.22
C ALA A 84 2.99 -6.65 -4.56
N ARG A 85 3.76 -7.73 -4.61
CA ARG A 85 4.56 -8.12 -5.78
C ARG A 85 4.52 -9.60 -6.05
N PRO A 86 4.67 -10.04 -7.32
CA PRO A 86 4.80 -11.45 -7.64
C PRO A 86 6.06 -12.05 -7.01
N LEU A 87 5.92 -13.21 -6.40
CA LEU A 87 7.09 -13.95 -5.91
C LEU A 87 7.82 -14.63 -7.07
N PRO A 88 9.16 -14.53 -7.13
CA PRO A 88 9.96 -15.19 -8.18
C PRO A 88 9.98 -16.72 -8.02
N ARG A 89 9.80 -17.22 -6.80
CA ARG A 89 9.86 -18.65 -6.49
C ARG A 89 8.89 -19.00 -5.37
N LEU A 90 8.05 -20.00 -5.63
CA LEU A 90 7.13 -20.63 -4.68
C LEU A 90 7.12 -22.14 -4.93
N THR A 91 7.32 -22.92 -3.89
CA THR A 91 7.25 -24.38 -3.91
C THR A 91 6.34 -24.89 -2.79
N ILE A 92 5.45 -25.81 -3.13
CA ILE A 92 4.57 -26.49 -2.18
C ILE A 92 4.76 -28.00 -2.37
N SER A 93 5.06 -28.70 -1.28
CA SER A 93 5.20 -30.16 -1.24
C SER A 93 4.52 -30.73 0.01
N GLY A 94 3.41 -31.42 -0.17
CA GLY A 94 2.60 -31.92 0.91
C GLY A 94 2.12 -30.80 1.83
N LYS A 95 2.61 -30.78 3.06
CA LYS A 95 2.31 -29.70 4.04
C LYS A 95 3.37 -28.60 4.08
N GLN A 96 4.43 -28.72 3.30
CA GLN A 96 5.53 -27.74 3.28
C GLN A 96 5.30 -26.65 2.24
N ILE A 97 5.73 -25.45 2.56
CA ILE A 97 5.78 -24.29 1.68
C ILE A 97 7.13 -23.61 1.81
N THR A 98 7.75 -23.31 0.67
CA THR A 98 8.95 -22.48 0.60
C THR A 98 8.72 -21.40 -0.44
N PHE A 99 9.01 -20.15 -0.09
CA PHE A 99 8.97 -19.03 -1.03
C PHE A 99 10.12 -18.04 -0.78
N VAL A 100 10.40 -17.22 -1.79
CA VAL A 100 11.56 -16.32 -1.79
C VAL A 100 11.10 -14.90 -2.07
N SER A 101 11.48 -13.98 -1.20
CA SER A 101 11.38 -12.54 -1.44
C SER A 101 12.77 -11.99 -1.80
N PRO A 102 12.92 -11.25 -2.92
CA PRO A 102 14.20 -10.73 -3.37
C PRO A 102 14.82 -9.78 -2.33
N LYS A 103 16.14 -9.81 -2.22
CA LYS A 103 16.90 -8.98 -1.28
C LYS A 103 16.70 -7.47 -1.48
N GLU A 104 16.52 -7.04 -2.73
CA GLU A 104 16.27 -5.64 -3.08
C GLU A 104 14.98 -5.12 -2.45
N GLU A 105 13.97 -5.97 -2.39
CA GLU A 105 12.65 -5.66 -1.83
C GLU A 105 12.64 -5.69 -0.31
N GLU A 106 13.52 -6.48 0.29
CA GLU A 106 13.60 -6.61 1.75
C GLU A 106 14.68 -5.73 2.38
N GLY A 107 15.45 -4.99 1.57
CA GLY A 107 16.58 -4.21 2.04
C GLY A 107 17.65 -5.08 2.71
N SER A 108 17.84 -6.31 2.21
CA SER A 108 18.76 -7.30 2.80
C SER A 108 19.97 -7.58 1.92
N LYS A 109 20.98 -8.26 2.47
CA LYS A 109 22.18 -8.66 1.71
C LYS A 109 21.94 -9.87 0.81
N THR A 110 20.98 -10.72 1.16
CA THR A 110 20.62 -11.95 0.46
C THR A 110 19.12 -12.03 0.32
N ASP A 111 18.63 -12.82 -0.64
CA ASP A 111 17.21 -13.12 -0.75
C ASP A 111 16.67 -13.66 0.58
N VAL A 112 15.47 -13.25 0.95
CA VAL A 112 14.78 -13.74 2.15
C VAL A 112 14.02 -15.00 1.80
N ILE A 113 14.38 -16.10 2.42
CA ILE A 113 13.79 -17.43 2.21
C ILE A 113 12.83 -17.71 3.35
N PHE A 114 11.60 -17.97 3.01
CA PHE A 114 10.54 -18.38 3.94
C PHE A 114 10.35 -19.89 3.83
N ASP A 115 10.61 -20.62 4.90
CA ASP A 115 10.31 -22.04 5.01
C ASP A 115 9.23 -22.26 6.04
N GLY A 116 8.22 -23.05 5.72
CA GLY A 116 7.11 -23.25 6.63
C GLY A 116 6.28 -24.49 6.36
N VAL A 117 5.37 -24.72 7.29
CA VAL A 117 4.42 -25.84 7.25
C VAL A 117 3.00 -25.34 7.47
N ARG A 118 2.05 -26.02 6.83
CA ARG A 118 0.63 -25.82 7.05
C ARG A 118 0.10 -26.84 8.05
N ASN A 119 -0.61 -26.35 9.06
CA ASN A 119 -1.32 -27.17 10.03
C ASN A 119 -2.77 -26.67 10.14
N GLY A 120 -3.68 -27.33 9.44
CA GLY A 120 -5.06 -26.86 9.30
C GLY A 120 -5.12 -25.54 8.54
N GLU A 121 -5.77 -24.55 9.13
CA GLU A 121 -5.90 -23.17 8.59
C GLU A 121 -4.84 -22.23 9.18
N LYS A 122 -3.68 -22.77 9.57
CA LYS A 122 -2.55 -22.01 10.06
C LYS A 122 -1.27 -22.35 9.30
N LEU A 123 -0.42 -21.38 9.13
CA LEU A 123 0.95 -21.53 8.66
C LEU A 123 1.91 -21.16 9.79
N SER A 124 3.07 -21.79 9.81
CA SER A 124 4.16 -21.41 10.70
C SER A 124 5.49 -21.81 10.09
N GLY A 125 6.53 -21.06 10.40
CA GLY A 125 7.83 -21.36 9.83
C GLY A 125 8.93 -20.42 10.32
N THR A 126 10.04 -20.46 9.59
CA THR A 126 11.20 -19.60 9.83
C THR A 126 11.61 -18.90 8.54
N LEU A 127 12.35 -17.81 8.67
CA LEU A 127 12.99 -17.11 7.57
C LEU A 127 14.38 -16.64 8.01
N ASN A 128 15.30 -16.48 7.04
CA ASN A 128 16.53 -15.75 7.26
C ASN A 128 16.20 -14.25 7.19
N GLY A 129 16.09 -13.61 8.34
CA GLY A 129 15.73 -12.19 8.43
C GLY A 129 16.70 -11.29 7.68
N PRO A 130 16.27 -10.09 7.26
CA PRO A 130 17.12 -9.16 6.52
C PRO A 130 18.30 -8.64 7.33
N ASP A 131 18.25 -8.75 8.64
CA ASP A 131 19.35 -8.48 9.59
C ASP A 131 20.36 -9.62 9.70
N GLY A 132 20.13 -10.73 8.99
CA GLY A 132 20.96 -11.93 9.00
C GLY A 132 20.69 -12.88 10.18
N THR A 133 19.68 -12.59 11.00
CA THR A 133 19.25 -13.51 12.07
C THR A 133 18.10 -14.40 11.60
N SER A 134 17.82 -15.47 12.35
CA SER A 134 16.65 -16.31 12.08
C SER A 134 15.43 -15.69 12.74
N TRP A 135 14.40 -15.41 11.95
CA TRP A 135 13.09 -15.01 12.43
C TRP A 135 12.10 -16.15 12.33
N SER A 136 11.02 -16.08 13.11
CA SER A 136 9.87 -16.96 12.93
C SER A 136 8.75 -16.19 12.18
N TRP A 137 7.84 -16.94 11.58
CA TRP A 137 6.63 -16.35 11.01
C TRP A 137 5.43 -17.28 11.21
N THR A 138 4.27 -16.68 11.28
CA THR A 138 2.99 -17.36 11.32
C THR A 138 2.06 -16.80 10.27
N GLY A 139 1.05 -17.59 9.89
CA GLY A 139 0.01 -17.16 8.98
C GLY A 139 -1.34 -17.72 9.39
N VAL A 140 -2.38 -16.95 9.21
CA VAL A 140 -3.78 -17.36 9.34
C VAL A 140 -4.51 -17.05 8.06
N ARG A 141 -5.60 -17.78 7.77
CA ARG A 141 -6.46 -17.42 6.64
C ARG A 141 -6.92 -15.97 6.80
N ALA A 142 -6.73 -15.17 5.75
CA ALA A 142 -7.36 -13.88 5.69
C ALA A 142 -8.88 -14.05 5.84
N PRO A 143 -9.53 -13.30 6.74
CA PRO A 143 -10.95 -13.47 7.02
C PRO A 143 -11.81 -13.07 5.81
N ASN A 144 -12.98 -13.68 5.68
CA ASN A 144 -14.00 -13.14 4.79
C ASN A 144 -14.62 -11.89 5.46
N LEU A 145 -14.44 -10.75 4.84
CA LEU A 145 -14.97 -9.47 5.30
C LEU A 145 -16.12 -8.94 4.44
N ASP A 146 -16.65 -9.76 3.53
CA ASP A 146 -17.81 -9.37 2.72
C ASP A 146 -19.01 -9.05 3.61
N ARG A 147 -19.73 -8.01 3.22
CA ARG A 147 -20.98 -7.62 3.86
C ARG A 147 -22.14 -7.90 2.91
N SER A 148 -23.13 -8.61 3.40
CA SER A 148 -24.36 -8.91 2.64
C SER A 148 -25.27 -7.67 2.47
N GLU A 149 -25.13 -6.69 3.37
CA GLU A 149 -25.95 -5.50 3.40
C GLU A 149 -25.11 -4.24 3.57
N THR A 150 -25.61 -3.12 3.06
CA THR A 150 -25.01 -1.81 3.33
C THR A 150 -25.21 -1.45 4.80
N PRO A 151 -24.14 -1.08 5.53
CA PRO A 151 -24.22 -0.74 6.93
C PRO A 151 -25.17 0.45 7.19
N LYS A 152 -25.84 0.42 8.33
CA LYS A 152 -26.49 1.62 8.88
C LYS A 152 -25.43 2.46 9.56
N TRP A 153 -25.41 3.73 9.24
CA TRP A 153 -24.42 4.66 9.75
C TRP A 153 -24.83 5.26 11.10
N ASP A 154 -23.89 5.44 11.98
CA ASP A 154 -24.06 6.16 13.24
C ASP A 154 -23.83 7.67 13.03
N LYS A 155 -23.78 8.44 14.12
CA LYS A 155 -23.45 9.88 14.07
C LYS A 155 -21.99 10.10 13.75
N PRO A 156 -21.65 11.15 12.99
CA PRO A 156 -20.27 11.56 12.78
C PRO A 156 -19.55 11.87 14.11
N ILE A 157 -18.26 11.61 14.14
CA ILE A 157 -17.38 11.82 15.30
C ILE A 157 -16.16 12.58 14.80
N GLU A 158 -15.89 13.72 15.40
CA GLU A 158 -14.62 14.42 15.19
C GLU A 158 -13.50 13.67 15.92
N LEU A 159 -12.47 13.26 15.19
CA LEU A 159 -11.30 12.59 15.75
C LEU A 159 -10.20 13.58 16.19
N LEU A 160 -10.16 14.77 15.62
CA LEU A 160 -9.22 15.83 15.97
C LEU A 160 -9.97 16.96 16.67
N ASN A 161 -9.59 17.26 17.92
CA ASN A 161 -10.19 18.34 18.71
C ASN A 161 -9.65 19.75 18.38
N GLY A 162 -8.65 19.86 17.49
CA GLY A 162 -8.02 21.10 17.05
C GLY A 162 -7.17 21.83 18.09
N ARG A 163 -6.91 21.24 19.26
CA ARG A 163 -6.16 21.86 20.38
C ARG A 163 -4.93 21.10 20.81
N ASP A 164 -5.04 19.78 20.90
CA ASP A 164 -4.00 18.87 21.34
C ASP A 164 -4.15 17.48 20.70
N LEU A 165 -3.26 16.54 21.06
CA LEU A 165 -3.27 15.16 20.58
C LEU A 165 -4.26 14.27 21.34
N GLY A 166 -5.20 14.83 22.09
CA GLY A 166 -6.22 14.04 22.81
C GLY A 166 -6.99 13.11 21.87
N GLY A 167 -7.00 11.81 22.17
CA GLY A 167 -7.58 10.77 21.32
C GLY A 167 -6.62 10.17 20.27
N TRP A 168 -5.34 10.59 20.31
CA TRP A 168 -4.28 10.09 19.44
C TRP A 168 -3.03 9.72 20.24
N ARG A 169 -2.28 8.74 19.78
CA ARG A 169 -0.98 8.36 20.32
C ARG A 169 0.00 7.98 19.21
N GLN A 170 1.27 8.26 19.46
CA GLN A 170 2.35 7.82 18.58
C GLN A 170 2.65 6.33 18.76
N THR A 171 3.14 5.68 17.71
CA THR A 171 3.60 4.29 17.77
C THR A 171 4.99 4.19 18.42
N LYS A 172 5.79 5.24 18.32
CA LYS A 172 7.14 5.31 18.89
C LYS A 172 7.11 5.87 20.33
N ALA A 173 7.89 5.29 21.21
CA ALA A 173 8.07 5.81 22.56
C ALA A 173 8.86 7.13 22.55
N GLY A 174 8.50 8.06 23.44
CA GLY A 174 9.15 9.36 23.59
C GLY A 174 8.17 10.53 23.57
N PRO A 175 8.69 11.77 23.61
CA PRO A 175 7.85 12.95 23.44
C PRO A 175 7.24 12.97 22.04
N PRO A 176 6.01 13.49 21.88
CA PRO A 176 5.36 13.52 20.58
C PRO A 176 6.11 14.40 19.59
N ASP A 177 6.34 13.87 18.39
CA ASP A 177 6.86 14.64 17.25
C ASP A 177 5.73 15.42 16.56
N TRP A 178 4.50 14.89 16.65
CA TRP A 178 3.31 15.55 16.15
C TRP A 178 2.86 16.69 17.05
N THR A 179 2.37 17.74 16.45
CA THR A 179 1.84 18.92 17.18
C THR A 179 0.48 19.32 16.62
N VAL A 180 -0.33 20.00 17.45
CA VAL A 180 -1.54 20.68 16.96
C VAL A 180 -1.30 22.18 17.06
N LYS A 181 -1.40 22.86 15.93
CA LYS A 181 -1.23 24.31 15.82
C LYS A 181 -2.28 24.88 14.86
N ASP A 182 -2.93 25.95 15.30
CA ASP A 182 -3.96 26.65 14.53
C ASP A 182 -5.06 25.70 14.01
N GLY A 183 -5.44 24.72 14.85
CA GLY A 183 -6.43 23.70 14.50
C GLY A 183 -5.93 22.58 13.60
N ASN A 184 -4.69 22.64 13.15
CA ASN A 184 -4.08 21.64 12.25
C ASN A 184 -3.18 20.69 13.05
N LEU A 185 -3.31 19.41 12.76
CA LEU A 185 -2.39 18.36 13.19
C LEU A 185 -1.21 18.35 12.23
N ALA A 186 0.00 18.51 12.73
CA ALA A 186 1.22 18.62 11.93
C ALA A 186 2.20 17.50 12.27
N SER A 187 2.67 16.80 11.25
CA SER A 187 3.83 15.92 11.32
C SER A 187 5.04 16.67 10.76
N PRO A 188 6.09 16.88 11.56
CA PRO A 188 7.37 17.28 11.02
C PRO A 188 7.99 16.12 10.21
N GLY A 189 8.89 16.41 9.26
CA GLY A 189 9.65 15.38 8.56
C GLY A 189 10.34 14.42 9.54
N ASN A 190 10.36 13.14 9.24
CA ASN A 190 10.84 12.03 10.09
C ASN A 190 10.03 11.80 11.38
N GLY A 191 8.74 12.18 11.38
CA GLY A 191 7.83 11.92 12.50
C GLY A 191 7.50 10.44 12.65
N ALA A 192 7.16 10.03 13.88
CA ALA A 192 6.58 8.71 14.13
C ALA A 192 5.14 8.66 13.59
N GLU A 193 4.63 7.46 13.38
CA GLU A 193 3.23 7.25 13.02
C GLU A 193 2.31 7.63 14.17
N LEU A 194 1.12 8.13 13.84
CA LEU A 194 0.10 8.54 14.78
C LEU A 194 -1.16 7.69 14.59
N ILE A 195 -1.67 7.11 15.67
CA ILE A 195 -2.86 6.26 15.64
C ILE A 195 -3.96 6.79 16.55
N SER A 196 -5.23 6.68 16.11
CA SER A 196 -6.38 7.02 16.94
C SER A 196 -6.55 6.01 18.08
N ASP A 197 -6.97 6.46 19.26
CA ASP A 197 -7.31 5.56 20.37
C ASP A 197 -8.56 4.74 20.08
N ARG A 198 -9.50 5.30 19.34
CA ARG A 198 -10.72 4.62 18.90
C ARG A 198 -10.42 3.71 17.72
N ARG A 199 -11.12 2.56 17.70
CA ARG A 199 -11.01 1.55 16.66
C ARG A 199 -12.34 1.40 15.94
N PHE A 200 -12.30 1.13 14.64
CA PHE A 200 -13.48 1.09 13.75
C PHE A 200 -13.41 -0.14 12.85
N GLN A 201 -14.57 -0.65 12.44
CA GLN A 201 -14.69 -1.77 11.50
C GLN A 201 -15.02 -1.27 10.10
N ASP A 202 -16.26 -0.86 9.89
CA ASP A 202 -16.75 -0.26 8.66
C ASP A 202 -17.07 1.21 8.94
N PHE A 203 -16.71 2.12 8.05
CA PHE A 203 -16.87 3.56 8.29
C PHE A 203 -16.82 4.38 7.01
N LYS A 204 -17.28 5.64 7.14
CA LYS A 204 -16.95 6.74 6.25
C LYS A 204 -15.97 7.66 6.97
N LEU A 205 -14.93 8.10 6.28
CA LEU A 205 -13.91 9.01 6.80
C LEU A 205 -13.82 10.23 5.88
N HIS A 206 -14.00 11.41 6.46
CA HIS A 206 -13.60 12.67 5.85
C HIS A 206 -12.31 13.13 6.49
N ILE A 207 -11.31 13.52 5.68
CA ILE A 207 -10.04 14.05 6.15
C ILE A 207 -9.52 15.08 5.15
N GLU A 208 -9.09 16.23 5.66
CA GLU A 208 -8.37 17.23 4.88
C GLU A 208 -6.88 17.11 5.15
N PHE A 209 -6.07 17.18 4.10
CA PHE A 209 -4.62 17.11 4.19
C PHE A 209 -3.94 18.18 3.33
N ASN A 210 -2.77 18.60 3.76
CA ASN A 210 -1.87 19.46 3.01
C ASN A 210 -0.48 18.87 3.11
N CYS A 211 0.05 18.43 1.99
CA CYS A 211 1.32 17.74 1.88
C CYS A 211 2.34 18.68 1.21
N GLY A 212 3.47 18.89 1.83
CA GLY A 212 4.55 19.71 1.27
C GLY A 212 5.17 19.07 0.02
N LYS A 213 5.98 19.84 -0.68
CA LYS A 213 6.73 19.30 -1.83
C LYS A 213 7.67 18.19 -1.39
N ASP A 214 7.78 17.13 -2.20
CA ASP A 214 8.61 15.94 -1.98
C ASP A 214 8.31 15.23 -0.65
N SER A 215 7.07 15.37 -0.14
CA SER A 215 6.59 14.70 1.07
C SER A 215 5.91 13.39 0.75
N ASN A 216 6.01 12.43 1.69
CA ASN A 216 5.35 11.14 1.65
C ASN A 216 4.67 10.88 3.00
N SER A 217 3.42 10.50 2.96
CA SER A 217 2.57 10.16 4.10
C SER A 217 1.45 9.23 3.63
N GLY A 218 0.55 8.83 4.51
CA GLY A 218 -0.59 7.99 4.17
C GLY A 218 -1.64 7.93 5.25
N VAL A 219 -2.85 7.58 4.86
CA VAL A 219 -3.98 7.32 5.77
C VAL A 219 -4.28 5.84 5.76
N TYR A 220 -3.92 5.13 6.84
CA TYR A 220 -4.18 3.70 6.97
C TYR A 220 -5.57 3.46 7.56
N LEU A 221 -6.43 2.89 6.76
CA LEU A 221 -7.77 2.48 7.16
C LEU A 221 -7.67 1.23 8.04
N ARG A 222 -8.25 1.28 9.24
CA ARG A 222 -8.08 0.24 10.28
C ARG A 222 -6.62 -0.06 10.64
N GLY A 223 -5.70 0.88 10.34
CA GLY A 223 -4.27 0.66 10.53
C GLY A 223 -3.65 -0.34 9.55
N ARG A 224 -4.34 -0.76 8.49
CA ARG A 224 -3.93 -1.90 7.65
C ARG A 224 -3.93 -1.63 6.14
N TYR A 225 -4.74 -0.68 5.67
CA TYR A 225 -4.86 -0.36 4.25
C TYR A 225 -4.53 1.10 4.02
N GLU A 226 -3.42 1.36 3.40
CA GLU A 226 -2.94 2.71 3.15
C GLU A 226 -3.61 3.33 1.94
N VAL A 227 -4.23 4.48 2.13
CA VAL A 227 -4.55 5.43 1.08
C VAL A 227 -3.42 6.43 1.01
N GLN A 228 -2.67 6.40 -0.07
CA GLN A 228 -1.42 7.11 -0.25
C GLN A 228 -1.58 8.63 -0.31
N ILE A 229 -0.65 9.34 0.30
CA ILE A 229 -0.45 10.78 0.16
C ILE A 229 1.02 11.01 -0.19
N GLU A 230 1.29 11.46 -1.41
CA GLU A 230 2.64 11.76 -1.85
C GLU A 230 2.66 12.90 -2.87
N THR A 231 3.72 13.66 -2.92
CA THR A 231 3.91 14.74 -3.87
C THR A 231 5.17 14.56 -4.71
N ASP A 232 5.87 13.46 -4.51
CA ASP A 232 7.05 13.11 -5.29
C ASP A 232 6.68 12.83 -6.75
N SER A 233 7.51 13.26 -7.68
CA SER A 233 7.27 13.09 -9.12
C SER A 233 7.97 11.88 -9.70
N VAL A 234 8.35 10.93 -8.86
CA VAL A 234 9.11 9.75 -9.27
C VAL A 234 8.24 8.83 -10.15
N ALA A 235 8.88 8.10 -11.05
CA ALA A 235 8.24 7.10 -11.91
C ALA A 235 7.88 5.85 -11.08
N GLU A 236 6.89 5.99 -10.21
CA GLU A 236 6.32 4.94 -9.39
C GLU A 236 5.10 4.31 -10.07
N PRO A 237 4.73 3.07 -9.72
CA PRO A 237 3.46 2.50 -10.16
C PRO A 237 2.28 3.37 -9.76
N ALA A 238 1.26 3.47 -10.62
CA ALA A 238 0.09 4.33 -10.35
C ALA A 238 -0.63 4.05 -9.02
N SER A 239 -0.54 2.82 -8.49
CA SER A 239 -1.06 2.46 -7.16
C SER A 239 -0.28 3.08 -5.99
N HIS A 240 0.88 3.71 -6.25
CA HIS A 240 1.66 4.46 -5.26
C HIS A 240 1.36 5.96 -5.29
N HIS A 241 0.51 6.41 -6.20
CA HIS A 241 0.16 7.82 -6.32
C HIS A 241 -0.93 8.22 -5.32
N THR A 242 -0.97 9.50 -4.98
CA THR A 242 -1.95 10.07 -4.04
C THR A 242 -3.38 9.60 -4.34
N GLY A 243 -4.03 9.06 -3.32
CA GLY A 243 -5.38 8.48 -3.38
C GLY A 243 -5.43 7.02 -3.82
N GLY A 244 -4.32 6.43 -4.26
CA GLY A 244 -4.23 4.98 -4.49
C GLY A 244 -4.26 4.18 -3.20
N VAL A 245 -4.71 2.93 -3.24
CA VAL A 245 -4.44 1.98 -2.15
C VAL A 245 -3.10 1.33 -2.43
N TYR A 246 -2.12 1.67 -1.61
CA TYR A 246 -0.71 1.43 -1.85
C TYR A 246 -0.39 0.00 -2.31
N GLY A 247 0.21 -0.11 -3.48
CA GLY A 247 0.59 -1.38 -4.09
C GLY A 247 -0.54 -2.24 -4.64
N PHE A 248 -1.82 -1.82 -4.49
CA PHE A 248 -2.97 -2.61 -4.94
C PHE A 248 -3.87 -1.89 -5.94
N LEU A 249 -4.36 -0.69 -5.61
CA LEU A 249 -5.37 -0.01 -6.42
C LEU A 249 -4.86 1.36 -6.87
N ALA A 250 -4.82 1.56 -8.18
CA ALA A 250 -4.47 2.85 -8.76
C ALA A 250 -5.68 3.79 -8.77
N PRO A 251 -5.49 5.10 -8.47
CA PRO A 251 -6.55 6.08 -8.65
C PRO A 251 -6.90 6.25 -10.13
N THR A 252 -8.18 6.31 -10.44
CA THR A 252 -8.68 6.50 -11.80
C THR A 252 -9.94 7.38 -11.78
N PRO A 253 -9.86 8.64 -12.24
CA PRO A 253 -8.67 9.29 -12.80
C PRO A 253 -7.64 9.65 -11.72
N GLU A 254 -6.38 9.71 -12.12
CA GLU A 254 -5.35 10.34 -11.28
C GLU A 254 -5.56 11.85 -11.27
N LEU A 255 -5.50 12.48 -10.10
CA LEU A 255 -5.63 13.92 -9.94
C LEU A 255 -4.24 14.56 -9.74
N PRO A 256 -4.11 15.89 -10.03
CA PRO A 256 -2.86 16.59 -9.81
C PRO A 256 -2.37 16.49 -8.35
N ARG A 257 -1.09 16.25 -8.19
CA ARG A 257 -0.39 16.23 -6.91
C ARG A 257 -0.07 17.67 -6.48
N SER A 258 -1.00 18.37 -5.92
CA SER A 258 -0.87 19.81 -5.62
C SER A 258 -0.14 20.02 -4.28
N PRO A 259 1.21 20.11 -4.24
CA PRO A 259 1.92 20.36 -3.00
C PRO A 259 1.51 21.72 -2.40
N ASP A 260 1.51 21.78 -1.05
CA ASP A 260 1.15 22.96 -0.27
C ASP A 260 -0.29 23.48 -0.48
N VAL A 261 -1.16 22.66 -1.08
CA VAL A 261 -2.58 22.94 -1.27
C VAL A 261 -3.42 21.98 -0.42
N TRP A 262 -4.41 22.51 0.30
CA TRP A 262 -5.37 21.68 1.02
C TRP A 262 -6.19 20.83 0.05
N GLN A 263 -6.24 19.55 0.31
CA GLN A 263 -6.99 18.56 -0.43
C GLN A 263 -7.87 17.76 0.53
N THR A 264 -8.85 17.07 -0.01
CA THR A 264 -9.78 16.24 0.78
C THR A 264 -9.75 14.79 0.32
N PHE A 265 -9.87 13.88 1.25
CA PHE A 265 -10.37 12.54 1.00
C PHE A 265 -11.70 12.32 1.70
N ASP A 266 -12.67 11.80 0.96
CA ASP A 266 -13.88 11.18 1.49
C ASP A 266 -13.80 9.69 1.17
N ILE A 267 -13.58 8.87 2.20
CA ILE A 267 -13.31 7.44 2.04
C ILE A 267 -14.44 6.65 2.67
N THR A 268 -14.96 5.65 1.96
CA THR A 268 -15.89 4.67 2.52
C THR A 268 -15.22 3.30 2.51
N LEU A 269 -15.12 2.65 3.68
CA LEU A 269 -14.62 1.29 3.83
C LEU A 269 -15.72 0.39 4.38
N ILE A 270 -16.08 -0.65 3.64
CA ILE A 270 -17.05 -1.68 4.03
C ILE A 270 -16.42 -3.05 3.78
N GLY A 271 -16.09 -3.77 4.83
CA GLY A 271 -15.26 -4.97 4.70
C GLY A 271 -13.89 -4.63 4.10
N ARG A 272 -13.60 -5.17 2.91
CA ARG A 272 -12.42 -4.78 2.09
C ARG A 272 -12.77 -3.86 0.92
N LYS A 273 -14.04 -3.56 0.71
CA LYS A 273 -14.44 -2.67 -0.38
C LYS A 273 -14.22 -1.22 0.00
N VAL A 274 -13.48 -0.52 -0.83
CA VAL A 274 -13.13 0.88 -0.63
C VAL A 274 -13.64 1.75 -1.77
N THR A 275 -14.18 2.90 -1.41
CA THR A 275 -14.42 4.02 -2.33
C THR A 275 -13.59 5.20 -1.83
N VAL A 276 -12.81 5.81 -2.71
CA VAL A 276 -12.03 7.01 -2.43
C VAL A 276 -12.48 8.13 -3.34
N VAL A 277 -12.88 9.25 -2.73
CA VAL A 277 -13.22 10.50 -3.39
C VAL A 277 -12.18 11.53 -2.99
N GLN A 278 -11.41 12.03 -3.96
CA GLN A 278 -10.43 13.09 -3.74
C GLN A 278 -10.96 14.39 -4.32
N ASN A 279 -11.01 15.45 -3.52
CA ASN A 279 -11.47 16.78 -3.95
C ASN A 279 -12.83 16.74 -4.65
N GLY A 280 -13.78 15.94 -4.13
CA GLY A 280 -15.11 15.76 -4.68
C GLY A 280 -15.19 14.86 -5.93
N ARG A 281 -14.08 14.27 -6.38
CA ARG A 281 -14.04 13.36 -7.53
C ARG A 281 -13.75 11.93 -7.11
N THR A 282 -14.61 11.00 -7.45
CA THR A 282 -14.37 9.56 -7.21
C THR A 282 -13.18 9.10 -8.06
N ILE A 283 -12.17 8.53 -7.41
CA ILE A 283 -10.93 8.03 -8.01
C ILE A 283 -10.76 6.52 -7.82
N ILE A 284 -11.40 5.95 -6.81
CA ILE A 284 -11.59 4.51 -6.61
C ILE A 284 -13.05 4.30 -6.25
N ASP A 285 -13.76 3.43 -6.96
CA ASP A 285 -15.19 3.19 -6.74
C ASP A 285 -15.43 1.73 -6.36
N ASN A 286 -15.80 1.48 -5.10
CA ASN A 286 -16.24 0.20 -4.55
C ASN A 286 -15.34 -0.99 -4.93
N GLN A 287 -14.01 -0.77 -4.95
CA GLN A 287 -13.05 -1.81 -5.31
C GLN A 287 -12.61 -2.60 -4.07
N GLU A 288 -12.34 -3.88 -4.25
CA GLU A 288 -11.83 -4.74 -3.19
C GLU A 288 -10.32 -4.55 -3.01
N ILE A 289 -9.90 -4.31 -1.76
CA ILE A 289 -8.49 -4.32 -1.36
C ILE A 289 -8.10 -5.79 -1.15
N PRO A 290 -7.10 -6.33 -1.87
CA PRO A 290 -6.75 -7.75 -1.77
C PRO A 290 -6.24 -8.18 -0.39
N GLY A 291 -5.53 -7.31 0.32
CA GLY A 291 -4.95 -7.61 1.62
C GLY A 291 -4.23 -6.43 2.26
N LEU A 292 -3.39 -6.72 3.23
CA LEU A 292 -2.62 -5.72 3.97
C LEU A 292 -1.64 -4.98 3.05
N THR A 293 -1.59 -3.66 3.16
CA THR A 293 -0.54 -2.85 2.51
C THR A 293 0.76 -2.90 3.33
N GLY A 294 1.89 -2.59 2.72
CA GLY A 294 3.14 -2.44 3.45
C GLY A 294 3.02 -1.39 4.56
N GLY A 295 3.75 -1.57 5.65
CA GLY A 295 3.69 -0.66 6.80
C GLY A 295 2.42 -0.78 7.66
N ALA A 296 1.58 -1.79 7.44
CA ALA A 296 0.40 -2.04 8.27
C ALA A 296 0.78 -2.16 9.77
N LEU A 297 -0.15 -1.79 10.65
CA LEU A 297 0.07 -1.80 12.11
C LEU A 297 0.10 -3.22 12.69
N ASP A 298 -0.77 -4.08 12.19
CA ASP A 298 -0.90 -5.48 12.61
C ASP A 298 -1.52 -6.33 11.48
N SER A 299 -1.51 -7.66 11.64
CA SER A 299 -2.08 -8.64 10.71
C SER A 299 -3.46 -9.16 11.10
N HIS A 300 -4.17 -8.49 12.02
CA HIS A 300 -5.48 -8.90 12.52
C HIS A 300 -6.62 -8.33 11.69
N GLU A 301 -6.65 -8.63 10.41
CA GLU A 301 -7.51 -8.00 9.41
C GLU A 301 -9.02 -8.05 9.75
N GLY A 302 -9.45 -9.10 10.45
CA GLY A 302 -10.84 -9.29 10.89
C GLY A 302 -11.28 -8.39 12.06
N GLU A 303 -10.35 -7.74 12.76
CA GLU A 303 -10.64 -6.93 13.94
C GLU A 303 -10.86 -5.45 13.60
N PRO A 304 -11.65 -4.71 14.40
CA PRO A 304 -11.66 -3.26 14.31
C PRO A 304 -10.25 -2.69 14.49
N GLY A 305 -9.91 -1.67 13.74
CA GLY A 305 -8.59 -1.01 13.80
C GLY A 305 -8.68 0.51 13.90
N PRO A 306 -7.58 1.18 14.27
CA PRO A 306 -7.53 2.63 14.35
C PRO A 306 -7.46 3.28 12.97
N ILE A 307 -7.74 4.58 12.91
CA ILE A 307 -7.18 5.42 11.84
C ILE A 307 -5.71 5.64 12.19
N TYR A 308 -4.83 5.35 11.24
CA TYR A 308 -3.41 5.53 11.39
C TYR A 308 -2.90 6.52 10.34
N LEU A 309 -2.18 7.53 10.76
CA LEU A 309 -1.55 8.53 9.92
C LEU A 309 -0.05 8.27 9.90
N GLN A 310 0.49 8.03 8.72
CA GLN A 310 1.93 7.85 8.55
C GLN A 310 2.64 9.18 8.83
N GLY A 311 3.68 9.15 9.66
CA GLY A 311 4.58 10.27 9.83
C GLY A 311 5.27 10.60 8.52
N SER A 312 5.42 11.89 8.20
CA SER A 312 6.10 12.27 6.97
C SER A 312 7.55 11.81 6.99
N GLU A 313 7.98 11.13 5.94
CA GLU A 313 9.38 10.71 5.78
C GLU A 313 10.27 11.89 5.37
N LYS A 314 9.71 12.81 4.59
CA LYS A 314 10.37 14.01 4.09
C LYS A 314 9.36 15.16 4.08
N GLY A 315 9.84 16.38 4.32
CA GLY A 315 8.98 17.54 4.33
C GLY A 315 7.97 17.49 5.48
N HIS A 316 6.80 18.04 5.26
CA HIS A 316 5.73 18.10 6.26
C HIS A 316 4.41 17.65 5.67
N VAL A 317 3.54 17.15 6.54
CA VAL A 317 2.13 16.95 6.22
C VAL A 317 1.27 17.52 7.34
N LEU A 318 0.21 18.20 6.95
CA LEU A 318 -0.79 18.77 7.84
C LEU A 318 -2.11 18.04 7.63
N PHE A 319 -2.85 17.80 8.71
CA PHE A 319 -4.21 17.26 8.65
C PHE A 319 -5.15 18.12 9.46
N ARG A 320 -6.42 18.17 9.03
CA ARG A 320 -7.52 18.80 9.80
C ARG A 320 -8.86 18.17 9.41
N ASN A 321 -9.92 18.56 10.09
CA ASN A 321 -11.29 18.12 9.80
C ASN A 321 -11.39 16.59 9.66
N ILE A 322 -10.78 15.85 10.62
CA ILE A 322 -10.78 14.38 10.61
C ILE A 322 -12.09 13.92 11.24
N ILE A 323 -13.05 13.54 10.40
CA ILE A 323 -14.41 13.18 10.83
C ILE A 323 -14.72 11.75 10.37
N ILE A 324 -15.08 10.89 11.30
CA ILE A 324 -15.45 9.50 11.00
C ILE A 324 -16.93 9.24 11.32
N THR A 325 -17.60 8.54 10.43
CA THR A 325 -18.98 8.06 10.60
C THR A 325 -18.94 6.53 10.62
N PRO A 326 -18.92 5.89 11.80
CA PRO A 326 -18.83 4.44 11.88
C PRO A 326 -20.15 3.77 11.48
N ALA A 327 -20.08 2.50 11.08
CA ALA A 327 -21.24 1.63 11.02
C ALA A 327 -21.74 1.31 12.44
N LYS A 328 -23.09 1.09 12.55
CA LYS A 328 -23.76 0.69 13.80
C LYS A 328 -23.51 -0.79 14.11
#